data_b92b49bf7fc3bb8989d671988efbc83e
#
_entry.id   b92b49bf7fc3bb8989d671988efbc83e
#
_cell.length_a   1.000
_cell.length_b   1.000
_cell.length_c   1.000
_cell.angle_alpha   90.00
_cell.angle_beta   90.00
_cell.angle_gamma   90.00
#
_symmetry.space_group_name_H-M   'P 1'
#
loop_
_entity.id
_entity.type
_entity.pdbx_description
1 polymer ?
#
loop_
_entity_poly.entity_id
_entity_poly.type
_entity_poly.pdbx_seq_one_letter_code
_entity_poly.pdbx_strand_id
1 'polypeptide(L)'
;MLERITRAFLETAGIARGMRVLDVGSGAGDVAFLAAELVGPTGSIVGIDKAAAAVAAAAETARARGLSQVSFREGEASAMSFEQPFDAVIGRYVLLFQADAGATLRALAPHLRPGGCIVFHEPDWTAARSVPAAPTYDSCCRWIQEVFRRSGTDSNMAARLYAIFMRAGLGAPEMRMQTFIGGPAASAPLLEAMADLVATVVPALERLGIATAAEVGIATLAERMKREVAANDCLIIGRSEVGAWARI
;
A
#
# COMPACT_ATOMS: atom_id res chain seq x y z
N MET A 1 10.96 2.57 5.33
CA MET A 1 9.89 2.69 6.37
C MET A 1 8.70 1.83 6.03
N LEU A 2 8.04 2.02 4.90
CA LEU A 2 6.83 1.29 4.49
C LEU A 2 7.03 -0.24 4.47
N GLU A 3 8.13 -0.73 3.92
CA GLU A 3 8.47 -2.16 3.89
C GLU A 3 8.47 -2.80 5.28
N ARG A 4 9.07 -2.13 6.28
CA ARG A 4 9.08 -2.62 7.67
C ARG A 4 7.68 -2.72 8.26
N ILE A 5 6.80 -1.78 7.93
CA ILE A 5 5.41 -1.78 8.39
C ILE A 5 4.64 -2.93 7.74
N THR A 6 4.76 -3.10 6.42
CA THR A 6 4.15 -4.22 5.69
C THR A 6 4.62 -5.55 6.25
N ARG A 7 5.94 -5.73 6.45
CA ARG A 7 6.52 -6.93 7.05
C ARG A 7 5.88 -7.24 8.40
N ALA A 8 5.80 -6.25 9.29
CA ALA A 8 5.23 -6.44 10.62
C ALA A 8 3.75 -6.86 10.58
N PHE A 9 2.98 -6.37 9.60
CA PHE A 9 1.59 -6.80 9.40
C PHE A 9 1.52 -8.25 8.91
N LEU A 10 2.34 -8.63 7.92
CA LEU A 10 2.39 -10.00 7.40
C LEU A 10 2.80 -11.01 8.48
N GLU A 11 3.85 -10.69 9.25
CA GLU A 11 4.30 -11.53 10.37
C GLU A 11 3.22 -11.68 11.45
N THR A 12 2.55 -10.57 11.81
CA THR A 12 1.47 -10.62 12.81
C THR A 12 0.26 -11.40 12.32
N ALA A 13 -0.08 -11.31 11.03
CA ALA A 13 -1.13 -12.09 10.40
C ALA A 13 -0.78 -13.59 10.31
N GLY A 14 0.48 -13.95 10.61
CA GLY A 14 0.96 -15.33 10.65
C GLY A 14 1.46 -15.86 9.32
N ILE A 15 1.93 -14.99 8.41
CA ILE A 15 2.64 -15.42 7.20
C ILE A 15 3.97 -16.05 7.63
N ALA A 16 4.18 -17.32 7.27
CA ALA A 16 5.26 -18.13 7.79
C ALA A 16 5.88 -19.04 6.73
N ARG A 17 6.99 -19.71 7.10
CA ARG A 17 7.75 -20.61 6.23
C ARG A 17 6.87 -21.73 5.64
N GLY A 18 7.10 -22.01 4.37
CA GLY A 18 6.40 -23.05 3.62
C GLY A 18 5.04 -22.67 3.07
N MET A 19 4.51 -21.49 3.41
CA MET A 19 3.21 -21.05 2.93
C MET A 19 3.22 -20.76 1.42
N ARG A 20 2.07 -21.05 0.77
CA ARG A 20 1.72 -20.63 -0.56
C ARG A 20 0.88 -19.36 -0.49
N VAL A 21 1.37 -18.25 -1.05
CA VAL A 21 0.76 -16.92 -0.90
C VAL A 21 0.40 -16.32 -2.25
N LEU A 22 -0.80 -15.74 -2.34
CA LEU A 22 -1.26 -14.93 -3.46
C LEU A 22 -1.09 -13.44 -3.12
N ASP A 23 -0.28 -12.72 -3.90
CA ASP A 23 -0.13 -11.26 -3.79
C ASP A 23 -0.98 -10.57 -4.87
N VAL A 24 -2.04 -9.90 -4.44
CA VAL A 24 -3.02 -9.24 -5.31
C VAL A 24 -2.61 -7.79 -5.53
N GLY A 25 -2.60 -7.35 -6.80
CA GLY A 25 -2.10 -6.02 -7.15
C GLY A 25 -0.59 -5.92 -6.87
N SER A 26 0.16 -6.93 -7.28
CA SER A 26 1.56 -7.10 -6.92
C SER A 26 2.49 -6.00 -7.46
N GLY A 27 2.04 -5.24 -8.48
CA GLY A 27 2.86 -4.20 -9.09
C GLY A 27 4.22 -4.72 -9.53
N ALA A 28 5.29 -4.00 -9.17
CA ALA A 28 6.68 -4.39 -9.43
C ALA A 28 7.22 -5.48 -8.47
N GLY A 29 6.36 -6.05 -7.61
CA GLY A 29 6.69 -7.21 -6.78
C GLY A 29 7.18 -6.89 -5.36
N ASP A 30 7.13 -5.65 -4.90
CA ASP A 30 7.68 -5.27 -3.58
C ASP A 30 7.13 -6.13 -2.43
N VAL A 31 5.81 -6.36 -2.40
CA VAL A 31 5.16 -7.16 -1.36
C VAL A 31 5.40 -8.63 -1.58
N ALA A 32 5.37 -9.09 -2.84
CA ALA A 32 5.71 -10.47 -3.21
C ALA A 32 7.12 -10.87 -2.75
N PHE A 33 8.12 -10.00 -2.96
CA PHE A 33 9.49 -10.27 -2.54
C PHE A 33 9.62 -10.29 -1.02
N LEU A 34 8.94 -9.37 -0.34
CA LEU A 34 8.88 -9.35 1.11
C LEU A 34 8.24 -10.63 1.68
N ALA A 35 7.12 -11.08 1.09
CA ALA A 35 6.47 -12.33 1.45
C ALA A 35 7.37 -13.54 1.15
N ALA A 36 8.14 -13.52 0.04
CA ALA A 36 9.06 -14.59 -0.31
C ALA A 36 10.15 -14.81 0.74
N GLU A 37 10.64 -13.73 1.36
CA GLU A 37 11.59 -13.84 2.47
C GLU A 37 10.95 -14.53 3.69
N LEU A 38 9.68 -14.23 3.99
CA LEU A 38 8.94 -14.81 5.12
C LEU A 38 8.63 -16.30 4.90
N VAL A 39 8.17 -16.64 3.68
CA VAL A 39 7.81 -18.05 3.39
C VAL A 39 9.03 -18.94 3.11
N GLY A 40 10.16 -18.34 2.77
CA GLY A 40 11.42 -19.04 2.50
C GLY A 40 11.38 -19.93 1.25
N PRO A 41 12.42 -20.74 1.02
CA PRO A 41 12.57 -21.50 -0.23
C PRO A 41 11.58 -22.66 -0.39
N THR A 42 10.92 -23.08 0.68
CA THR A 42 9.90 -24.14 0.66
C THR A 42 8.48 -23.62 0.47
N GLY A 43 8.28 -22.30 0.54
CA GLY A 43 7.01 -21.65 0.23
C GLY A 43 6.91 -21.27 -1.25
N SER A 44 5.82 -20.63 -1.63
CA SER A 44 5.65 -20.10 -2.98
C SER A 44 4.81 -18.82 -2.99
N ILE A 45 5.16 -17.89 -3.90
CA ILE A 45 4.42 -16.66 -4.12
C ILE A 45 3.91 -16.61 -5.55
N VAL A 46 2.64 -16.26 -5.71
CA VAL A 46 2.04 -15.91 -7.00
C VAL A 46 1.59 -14.46 -6.92
N GLY A 47 2.27 -13.57 -7.63
CA GLY A 47 1.87 -12.17 -7.78
C GLY A 47 0.95 -11.99 -8.99
N ILE A 48 -0.14 -11.25 -8.81
CA ILE A 48 -1.09 -10.93 -9.89
C ILE A 48 -1.23 -9.41 -9.99
N ASP A 49 -1.08 -8.87 -11.19
CA ASP A 49 -1.36 -7.46 -11.48
C ASP A 49 -1.96 -7.30 -12.88
N LYS A 50 -2.76 -6.25 -13.08
CA LYS A 50 -3.36 -5.91 -14.39
C LYS A 50 -2.36 -5.23 -15.34
N ALA A 51 -1.29 -4.66 -14.82
CA ALA A 51 -0.29 -3.93 -15.58
C ALA A 51 0.80 -4.87 -16.11
N ALA A 52 0.70 -5.27 -17.36
CA ALA A 52 1.66 -6.18 -18.03
C ALA A 52 3.13 -5.74 -17.85
N ALA A 53 3.40 -4.42 -17.94
CA ALA A 53 4.75 -3.89 -17.76
C ALA A 53 5.28 -4.08 -16.33
N ALA A 54 4.43 -3.91 -15.30
CA ALA A 54 4.80 -4.14 -13.92
C ALA A 54 5.07 -5.63 -13.65
N VAL A 55 4.21 -6.52 -14.17
CA VAL A 55 4.39 -7.97 -14.12
C VAL A 55 5.71 -8.41 -14.77
N ALA A 56 6.03 -7.88 -15.95
CA ALA A 56 7.28 -8.19 -16.63
C ALA A 56 8.50 -7.75 -15.82
N ALA A 57 8.49 -6.53 -15.26
CA ALA A 57 9.56 -6.01 -14.42
C ALA A 57 9.74 -6.83 -13.13
N ALA A 58 8.62 -7.21 -12.49
CA ALA A 58 8.64 -8.06 -11.31
C ALA A 58 9.22 -9.45 -11.60
N ALA A 59 8.82 -10.08 -12.72
CA ALA A 59 9.34 -11.38 -13.14
C ALA A 59 10.84 -11.34 -13.49
N GLU A 60 11.32 -10.25 -14.09
CA GLU A 60 12.74 -10.05 -14.35
C GLU A 60 13.52 -9.89 -13.03
N THR A 61 13.02 -9.10 -12.11
CA THR A 61 13.61 -8.92 -10.78
C THR A 61 13.68 -10.24 -10.02
N ALA A 62 12.63 -11.06 -10.05
CA ALA A 62 12.62 -12.39 -9.42
C ALA A 62 13.72 -13.29 -10.00
N ARG A 63 13.86 -13.32 -11.33
CA ARG A 63 14.93 -14.07 -12.01
C ARG A 63 16.31 -13.59 -11.64
N ALA A 64 16.54 -12.28 -11.65
CA ALA A 64 17.82 -11.67 -11.29
C ALA A 64 18.22 -11.97 -9.84
N ARG A 65 17.24 -12.09 -8.92
CA ARG A 65 17.45 -12.46 -7.51
C ARG A 65 17.50 -13.97 -7.26
N GLY A 66 17.31 -14.82 -8.28
CA GLY A 66 17.28 -16.28 -8.14
C GLY A 66 16.08 -16.81 -7.33
N LEU A 67 14.98 -16.08 -7.28
CA LEU A 67 13.77 -16.43 -6.51
C LEU A 67 12.85 -17.36 -7.32
N SER A 68 13.24 -18.63 -7.46
CA SER A 68 12.47 -19.63 -8.23
C SER A 68 11.08 -19.92 -7.67
N GLN A 69 10.85 -19.65 -6.38
CA GLN A 69 9.55 -19.83 -5.70
C GLN A 69 8.59 -18.66 -5.91
N VAL A 70 8.98 -17.61 -6.65
CA VAL A 70 8.15 -16.43 -6.92
C VAL A 70 7.79 -16.39 -8.41
N SER A 71 6.52 -16.27 -8.71
CA SER A 71 6.01 -16.12 -10.08
C SER A 71 5.03 -14.96 -10.18
N PHE A 72 4.95 -14.35 -11.36
CA PHE A 72 4.04 -13.24 -11.64
C PHE A 72 3.19 -13.54 -12.86
N ARG A 73 1.92 -13.14 -12.83
CA ARG A 73 0.96 -13.33 -13.92
C ARG A 73 0.13 -12.06 -14.11
N GLU A 74 -0.10 -11.71 -15.37
CA GLU A 74 -1.03 -10.63 -15.70
C GLU A 74 -2.47 -11.08 -15.52
N GLY A 75 -3.31 -10.22 -14.95
CA GLY A 75 -4.73 -10.47 -14.82
C GLY A 75 -5.36 -9.82 -13.59
N GLU A 76 -6.60 -10.21 -13.34
CA GLU A 76 -7.36 -9.84 -12.16
C GLU A 76 -7.55 -11.05 -11.26
N ALA A 77 -6.91 -11.05 -10.09
CA ALA A 77 -6.89 -12.21 -9.18
C ALA A 77 -8.29 -12.70 -8.80
N SER A 78 -9.26 -11.79 -8.65
CA SER A 78 -10.65 -12.10 -8.33
C SER A 78 -11.41 -12.82 -9.47
N ALA A 79 -10.90 -12.78 -10.69
CA ALA A 79 -11.49 -13.44 -11.87
C ALA A 79 -10.67 -14.65 -12.35
N MET A 80 -9.56 -14.97 -11.68
CA MET A 80 -8.69 -16.08 -12.07
C MET A 80 -9.06 -17.37 -11.33
N SER A 81 -8.68 -18.50 -11.91
CA SER A 81 -8.73 -19.81 -11.26
C SER A 81 -7.31 -20.31 -10.97
N PHE A 82 -7.15 -21.00 -9.86
CA PHE A 82 -5.90 -21.59 -9.42
C PHE A 82 -6.10 -23.08 -9.13
N GLU A 83 -5.16 -23.91 -9.55
CA GLU A 83 -5.25 -25.39 -9.36
C GLU A 83 -5.19 -25.79 -7.88
N GLN A 84 -4.49 -25.01 -7.07
CA GLN A 84 -4.30 -25.27 -5.65
C GLN A 84 -4.67 -24.04 -4.83
N PRO A 85 -5.31 -24.20 -3.67
CA PRO A 85 -5.62 -23.10 -2.78
C PRO A 85 -4.35 -22.49 -2.17
N PHE A 86 -4.49 -21.30 -1.66
CA PHE A 86 -3.43 -20.56 -0.97
C PHE A 86 -3.60 -20.66 0.55
N ASP A 87 -2.47 -20.58 1.26
CA ASP A 87 -2.44 -20.39 2.71
C ASP A 87 -2.80 -18.96 3.10
N ALA A 88 -2.43 -18.00 2.24
CA ALA A 88 -2.77 -16.61 2.43
C ALA A 88 -3.00 -15.87 1.11
N VAL A 89 -3.89 -14.87 1.16
CA VAL A 89 -4.05 -13.82 0.16
C VAL A 89 -3.62 -12.51 0.81
N ILE A 90 -2.71 -11.79 0.15
CA ILE A 90 -2.20 -10.51 0.64
C ILE A 90 -2.39 -9.42 -0.42
N GLY A 91 -2.45 -8.17 0.00
CA GLY A 91 -2.44 -7.02 -0.89
C GLY A 91 -2.06 -5.74 -0.16
N ARG A 92 -1.36 -4.84 -0.86
CA ARG A 92 -1.01 -3.52 -0.34
C ARG A 92 -1.43 -2.45 -1.31
N TYR A 93 -2.26 -1.50 -0.85
CA TYR A 93 -2.78 -0.39 -1.66
C TYR A 93 -3.57 -0.89 -2.88
N VAL A 94 -4.46 -1.84 -2.64
CA VAL A 94 -5.30 -2.47 -3.67
C VAL A 94 -6.75 -2.07 -3.52
N LEU A 95 -7.29 -2.17 -2.30
CA LEU A 95 -8.72 -1.97 -2.06
C LEU A 95 -9.14 -0.52 -2.29
N LEU A 96 -8.24 0.44 -2.05
CA LEU A 96 -8.51 1.86 -2.30
C LEU A 96 -8.83 2.18 -3.77
N PHE A 97 -8.42 1.31 -4.71
CA PHE A 97 -8.72 1.46 -6.15
C PHE A 97 -9.95 0.65 -6.60
N GLN A 98 -10.60 -0.11 -5.71
CA GLN A 98 -11.72 -0.95 -6.05
C GLN A 98 -13.05 -0.20 -5.89
N ALA A 99 -13.91 -0.26 -6.89
CA ALA A 99 -15.26 0.30 -6.80
C ALA A 99 -16.10 -0.38 -5.70
N ASP A 100 -15.95 -1.69 -5.52
CA ASP A 100 -16.50 -2.48 -4.41
C ASP A 100 -15.42 -3.37 -3.81
N ALA A 101 -14.74 -2.86 -2.80
CA ALA A 101 -13.71 -3.60 -2.06
C ALA A 101 -14.27 -4.86 -1.37
N GLY A 102 -15.54 -4.83 -0.93
CA GLY A 102 -16.20 -5.99 -0.33
C GLY A 102 -16.43 -7.10 -1.35
N ALA A 103 -16.85 -6.76 -2.58
CA ALA A 103 -16.97 -7.74 -3.66
C ALA A 103 -15.61 -8.35 -4.03
N THR A 104 -14.56 -7.52 -4.06
CA THR A 104 -13.20 -8.01 -4.28
C THR A 104 -12.79 -9.03 -3.22
N LEU A 105 -12.99 -8.74 -1.93
CA LEU A 105 -12.67 -9.69 -0.86
C LEU A 105 -13.49 -10.98 -0.96
N ARG A 106 -14.80 -10.89 -1.26
CA ARG A 106 -15.65 -12.08 -1.46
C ARG A 106 -15.16 -12.95 -2.62
N ALA A 107 -14.69 -12.35 -3.70
CA ALA A 107 -14.19 -13.08 -4.86
C ALA A 107 -12.81 -13.73 -4.60
N LEU A 108 -12.01 -13.16 -3.71
CA LEU A 108 -10.69 -13.70 -3.32
C LEU A 108 -10.77 -14.82 -2.29
N ALA A 109 -11.78 -14.81 -1.41
CA ALA A 109 -11.94 -15.79 -0.33
C ALA A 109 -11.92 -17.26 -0.81
N PRO A 110 -12.57 -17.64 -1.95
CA PRO A 110 -12.54 -19.01 -2.45
C PRO A 110 -11.15 -19.53 -2.87
N HIS A 111 -10.16 -18.66 -3.02
CA HIS A 111 -8.80 -19.07 -3.34
C HIS A 111 -8.01 -19.53 -2.12
N LEU A 112 -8.53 -19.31 -0.91
CA LEU A 112 -7.92 -19.74 0.34
C LEU A 112 -8.35 -21.18 0.70
N ARG A 113 -7.42 -21.93 1.30
CA ARG A 113 -7.79 -23.15 2.00
C ARG A 113 -8.56 -22.85 3.29
N PRO A 114 -9.32 -23.79 3.85
CA PRO A 114 -9.91 -23.62 5.18
C PRO A 114 -8.84 -23.26 6.23
N GLY A 115 -9.09 -22.25 7.04
CA GLY A 115 -8.12 -21.68 7.99
C GLY A 115 -7.05 -20.78 7.37
N GLY A 116 -7.12 -20.53 6.07
CA GLY A 116 -6.24 -19.58 5.39
C GLY A 116 -6.45 -18.13 5.85
N CYS A 117 -5.50 -17.25 5.56
CA CYS A 117 -5.52 -15.86 6.00
C CYS A 117 -5.66 -14.89 4.83
N ILE A 118 -6.51 -13.88 4.98
CA ILE A 118 -6.60 -12.75 4.06
C ILE A 118 -6.08 -11.49 4.75
N VAL A 119 -5.11 -10.79 4.12
CA VAL A 119 -4.39 -9.66 4.72
C VAL A 119 -4.37 -8.49 3.74
N PHE A 120 -4.87 -7.34 4.16
CA PHE A 120 -4.77 -6.11 3.36
C PHE A 120 -4.15 -4.99 4.14
N HIS A 121 -3.28 -4.23 3.47
CA HIS A 121 -2.58 -3.07 4.00
C HIS A 121 -2.98 -1.83 3.19
N GLU A 122 -3.68 -0.89 3.82
CA GLU A 122 -4.24 0.29 3.16
C GLU A 122 -3.88 1.58 3.91
N PRO A 123 -3.81 2.73 3.21
CA PRO A 123 -3.46 4.00 3.81
C PRO A 123 -4.69 4.72 4.39
N ASP A 124 -4.43 5.58 5.37
CA ASP A 124 -5.37 6.56 5.88
C ASP A 124 -4.69 7.93 5.99
N TRP A 125 -5.19 8.87 5.22
CA TRP A 125 -4.66 10.24 5.14
C TRP A 125 -5.32 11.23 6.12
N THR A 126 -6.33 10.81 6.88
CA THR A 126 -7.13 11.71 7.73
C THR A 126 -6.31 12.42 8.80
N ALA A 127 -5.29 11.75 9.33
CA ALA A 127 -4.44 12.28 10.40
C ALA A 127 -3.21 13.04 9.90
N ALA A 128 -2.88 12.95 8.61
CA ALA A 128 -1.67 13.56 8.04
C ALA A 128 -1.69 15.09 8.14
N ARG A 129 -0.78 15.66 8.94
CA ARG A 129 -0.68 17.10 9.19
C ARG A 129 0.65 17.48 9.84
N SER A 130 0.88 18.78 9.98
CA SER A 130 1.98 19.35 10.78
C SER A 130 1.46 20.11 12.02
N VAL A 131 2.28 20.22 13.06
CA VAL A 131 1.98 20.97 14.29
C VAL A 131 3.27 21.63 14.83
N PRO A 132 3.39 22.98 14.88
CA PRO A 132 2.52 23.96 14.22
C PRO A 132 2.46 23.75 12.70
N ALA A 133 1.64 24.54 12.02
CA ALA A 133 1.43 24.34 10.58
C ALA A 133 2.71 24.55 9.77
N ALA A 134 3.02 23.60 8.89
CA ALA A 134 3.99 23.69 7.81
C ALA A 134 3.23 23.72 6.46
N PRO A 135 2.87 24.90 5.95
CA PRO A 135 1.95 25.06 4.82
C PRO A 135 2.33 24.26 3.57
N THR A 136 3.63 24.10 3.31
CA THR A 136 4.10 23.31 2.15
C THR A 136 3.77 21.83 2.32
N TYR A 137 4.06 21.23 3.49
CA TYR A 137 3.71 19.83 3.78
C TYR A 137 2.20 19.60 3.78
N ASP A 138 1.45 20.48 4.46
CA ASP A 138 0.00 20.37 4.53
C ASP A 138 -0.66 20.56 3.15
N SER A 139 -0.06 21.34 2.25
CA SER A 139 -0.50 21.45 0.85
C SER A 139 -0.26 20.14 0.09
N CYS A 140 0.88 19.50 0.26
CA CYS A 140 1.15 18.18 -0.32
C CYS A 140 0.10 17.15 0.11
N CYS A 141 -0.23 17.11 1.40
CA CYS A 141 -1.27 16.22 1.91
C CYS A 141 -2.63 16.50 1.26
N ARG A 142 -3.04 17.78 1.14
CA ARG A 142 -4.29 18.16 0.47
C ARG A 142 -4.30 17.82 -1.01
N TRP A 143 -3.21 18.06 -1.73
CA TRP A 143 -3.10 17.74 -3.16
C TRP A 143 -3.31 16.24 -3.42
N ILE A 144 -2.64 15.38 -2.66
CA ILE A 144 -2.76 13.93 -2.79
C ILE A 144 -4.21 13.48 -2.50
N GLN A 145 -4.79 13.96 -1.39
CA GLN A 145 -6.16 13.61 -1.03
C GLN A 145 -7.17 14.09 -2.09
N GLU A 146 -6.98 15.28 -2.65
CA GLU A 146 -7.87 15.83 -3.66
C GLU A 146 -7.74 15.12 -5.02
N VAL A 147 -6.52 14.72 -5.43
CA VAL A 147 -6.31 13.86 -6.59
C VAL A 147 -7.06 12.54 -6.40
N PHE A 148 -6.90 11.88 -5.27
CA PHE A 148 -7.57 10.62 -4.97
C PHE A 148 -9.08 10.79 -5.01
N ARG A 149 -9.62 11.77 -4.31
CA ARG A 149 -11.06 12.06 -4.28
C ARG A 149 -11.63 12.27 -5.68
N ARG A 150 -10.98 13.10 -6.53
CA ARG A 150 -11.46 13.39 -7.91
C ARG A 150 -11.24 12.22 -8.87
N SER A 151 -10.31 11.32 -8.56
CA SER A 151 -10.06 10.13 -9.36
C SER A 151 -10.90 8.92 -8.92
N GLY A 152 -11.78 9.07 -7.92
CA GLY A 152 -12.59 7.98 -7.39
C GLY A 152 -11.82 6.99 -6.53
N THR A 153 -10.61 7.35 -6.09
CA THR A 153 -9.78 6.54 -5.20
C THR A 153 -10.09 6.91 -3.75
N ASP A 154 -10.24 5.91 -2.89
CA ASP A 154 -10.54 6.12 -1.47
C ASP A 154 -9.25 6.34 -0.65
N SER A 155 -8.89 7.59 -0.43
CA SER A 155 -7.69 7.95 0.38
C SER A 155 -7.78 7.51 1.85
N ASN A 156 -8.97 7.14 2.33
CA ASN A 156 -9.24 6.72 3.71
C ASN A 156 -9.78 5.29 3.76
N MET A 157 -9.36 4.45 2.81
CA MET A 157 -9.79 3.05 2.72
C MET A 157 -9.56 2.30 4.04
N ALA A 158 -8.46 2.58 4.72
CA ALA A 158 -8.11 1.95 5.97
C ALA A 158 -9.18 2.07 7.07
N ALA A 159 -9.82 3.24 7.20
CA ALA A 159 -10.89 3.45 8.18
C ALA A 159 -12.15 2.60 7.89
N ARG A 160 -12.27 2.08 6.68
CA ARG A 160 -13.43 1.30 6.22
C ARG A 160 -13.18 -0.21 6.26
N LEU A 161 -11.93 -0.66 6.43
CA LEU A 161 -11.55 -2.07 6.34
C LEU A 161 -12.41 -2.96 7.23
N TYR A 162 -12.65 -2.58 8.50
CA TYR A 162 -13.49 -3.36 9.40
C TYR A 162 -14.87 -3.66 8.78
N ALA A 163 -15.56 -2.62 8.34
CA ALA A 163 -16.90 -2.76 7.76
C ALA A 163 -16.87 -3.52 6.41
N ILE A 164 -15.79 -3.42 5.66
CA ILE A 164 -15.60 -4.11 4.38
C ILE A 164 -15.44 -5.62 4.63
N PHE A 165 -14.59 -6.03 5.58
CA PHE A 165 -14.42 -7.43 5.96
C PHE A 165 -15.73 -8.05 6.47
N MET A 166 -16.45 -7.34 7.37
CA MET A 166 -17.75 -7.79 7.87
C MET A 166 -18.77 -7.99 6.74
N ARG A 167 -18.89 -7.03 5.83
CA ARG A 167 -19.82 -7.11 4.67
C ARG A 167 -19.40 -8.15 3.64
N ALA A 168 -18.11 -8.47 3.57
CA ALA A 168 -17.61 -9.56 2.74
C ALA A 168 -17.91 -10.94 3.31
N GLY A 169 -18.37 -11.05 4.56
CA GLY A 169 -18.65 -12.33 5.22
C GLY A 169 -17.39 -13.00 5.78
N LEU A 170 -16.28 -12.26 5.90
CA LEU A 170 -14.99 -12.79 6.40
C LEU A 170 -14.86 -12.74 7.92
N GLY A 171 -15.89 -12.23 8.62
CA GLY A 171 -15.83 -12.00 10.06
C GLY A 171 -15.08 -10.70 10.43
N ALA A 172 -14.95 -10.47 11.74
CA ALA A 172 -14.25 -9.31 12.26
C ALA A 172 -12.73 -9.45 12.07
N PRO A 173 -12.07 -8.55 11.33
CA PRO A 173 -10.63 -8.63 11.17
C PRO A 173 -9.91 -8.19 12.45
N GLU A 174 -8.76 -8.79 12.71
CA GLU A 174 -7.75 -8.13 13.52
C GLU A 174 -7.16 -6.97 12.74
N MET A 175 -6.84 -5.87 13.44
CA MET A 175 -6.33 -4.66 12.79
C MET A 175 -5.19 -4.06 13.58
N ARG A 176 -4.21 -3.49 12.86
CA ARG A 176 -3.15 -2.68 13.45
C ARG A 176 -2.93 -1.42 12.63
N MET A 177 -2.63 -0.33 13.33
CA MET A 177 -2.29 0.95 12.73
C MET A 177 -0.88 1.35 13.14
N GLN A 178 -0.11 1.87 12.19
CA GLN A 178 1.16 2.53 12.43
C GLN A 178 1.18 3.87 11.70
N THR A 179 1.75 4.88 12.34
CA THR A 179 1.97 6.18 11.71
C THR A 179 3.35 6.71 12.08
N PHE A 180 3.92 7.53 11.20
CA PHE A 180 5.13 8.27 11.51
C PHE A 180 4.77 9.54 12.29
N ILE A 181 5.51 9.80 13.36
CA ILE A 181 5.47 11.07 14.09
C ILE A 181 6.93 11.46 14.37
N GLY A 182 7.33 12.67 13.98
CA GLY A 182 8.68 13.14 14.20
C GLY A 182 8.88 14.63 14.00
N GLY A 183 9.83 15.18 14.72
CA GLY A 183 10.32 16.55 14.55
C GLY A 183 11.25 16.70 13.33
N PRO A 184 11.89 17.86 13.14
CA PRO A 184 12.60 18.23 11.90
C PRO A 184 13.61 17.17 11.40
N ALA A 185 14.52 16.72 12.24
CA ALA A 185 15.55 15.76 11.83
C ALA A 185 14.97 14.37 11.51
N ALA A 186 14.02 13.91 12.32
CA ALA A 186 13.41 12.59 12.15
C ALA A 186 12.47 12.53 10.94
N SER A 187 11.85 13.66 10.57
CA SER A 187 10.90 13.71 9.44
C SER A 187 11.55 13.83 8.06
N ALA A 188 12.83 14.14 7.96
CA ALA A 188 13.48 14.38 6.66
C ALA A 188 13.24 13.26 5.62
N PRO A 189 13.38 11.96 5.93
CA PRO A 189 13.10 10.90 4.97
C PRO A 189 11.63 10.82 4.54
N LEU A 190 10.69 11.17 5.45
CA LEU A 190 9.27 11.22 5.11
C LEU A 190 8.97 12.37 4.16
N LEU A 191 9.61 13.54 4.37
CA LEU A 191 9.43 14.71 3.51
C LEU A 191 9.99 14.48 2.09
N GLU A 192 11.10 13.75 1.97
CA GLU A 192 11.63 13.28 0.69
C GLU A 192 10.63 12.35 -0.02
N ALA A 193 10.17 11.31 0.68
CA ALA A 193 9.18 10.38 0.13
C ALA A 193 7.85 11.08 -0.22
N MET A 194 7.47 12.14 0.50
CA MET A 194 6.32 12.98 0.17
C MET A 194 6.53 13.73 -1.15
N ALA A 195 7.71 14.32 -1.36
CA ALA A 195 8.04 15.00 -2.61
C ALA A 195 8.01 14.02 -3.80
N ASP A 196 8.58 12.82 -3.64
CA ASP A 196 8.54 11.77 -4.65
C ASP A 196 7.11 11.35 -4.99
N LEU A 197 6.26 11.17 -3.97
CA LEU A 197 4.85 10.85 -4.19
C LEU A 197 4.12 11.99 -4.91
N VAL A 198 4.34 13.24 -4.52
CA VAL A 198 3.76 14.40 -5.21
C VAL A 198 4.22 14.45 -6.66
N ALA A 199 5.50 14.16 -6.94
CA ALA A 199 6.01 14.11 -8.31
C ALA A 199 5.22 13.13 -9.20
N THR A 200 4.84 11.97 -8.67
CA THR A 200 4.04 10.99 -9.41
C THR A 200 2.64 11.48 -9.75
N VAL A 201 2.06 12.38 -8.96
CA VAL A 201 0.70 12.88 -9.15
C VAL A 201 0.62 14.25 -9.82
N VAL A 202 1.76 14.93 -10.12
CA VAL A 202 1.78 16.24 -10.83
C VAL A 202 0.93 16.23 -12.11
N PRO A 203 1.04 15.24 -13.01
CA PRO A 203 0.20 15.21 -14.21
C PRO A 203 -1.30 15.17 -13.91
N ALA A 204 -1.68 14.52 -12.82
CA ALA A 204 -3.07 14.46 -12.37
C ALA A 204 -3.50 15.79 -11.72
N LEU A 205 -2.63 16.44 -10.95
CA LEU A 205 -2.89 17.77 -10.37
C LEU A 205 -3.23 18.80 -11.45
N GLU A 206 -2.43 18.83 -12.51
CA GLU A 206 -2.65 19.74 -13.64
C GLU A 206 -3.93 19.41 -14.41
N ARG A 207 -4.11 18.15 -14.79
CA ARG A 207 -5.31 17.69 -15.50
C ARG A 207 -6.61 18.01 -14.74
N LEU A 208 -6.57 17.88 -13.42
CA LEU A 208 -7.73 18.12 -12.54
C LEU A 208 -7.86 19.59 -12.10
N GLY A 209 -6.94 20.48 -12.50
CA GLY A 209 -6.97 21.87 -12.10
C GLY A 209 -6.82 22.10 -10.59
N ILE A 210 -6.04 21.26 -9.91
CA ILE A 210 -5.79 21.35 -8.47
C ILE A 210 -4.57 22.22 -8.18
N ALA A 211 -3.48 22.00 -8.91
CA ALA A 211 -2.25 22.79 -8.85
C ALA A 211 -1.47 22.61 -10.15
N THR A 212 -0.67 23.61 -10.50
CA THR A 212 0.26 23.57 -11.64
C THR A 212 1.62 23.02 -11.24
N ALA A 213 2.38 22.49 -12.19
CA ALA A 213 3.78 22.08 -11.96
C ALA A 213 4.64 23.21 -11.38
N ALA A 214 4.37 24.47 -11.79
CA ALA A 214 5.05 25.64 -11.27
C ALA A 214 4.75 25.92 -9.80
N GLU A 215 3.48 25.81 -9.39
CA GLU A 215 3.07 25.96 -7.98
C GLU A 215 3.65 24.85 -7.11
N VAL A 216 3.66 23.60 -7.60
CA VAL A 216 4.28 22.46 -6.92
C VAL A 216 5.78 22.68 -6.75
N GLY A 217 6.47 23.12 -7.81
CA GLY A 217 7.91 23.38 -7.79
C GLY A 217 8.71 22.16 -7.34
N ILE A 218 8.49 21.00 -7.98
CA ILE A 218 8.97 19.68 -7.54
C ILE A 218 10.47 19.63 -7.29
N ALA A 219 11.26 20.33 -8.12
CA ALA A 219 12.73 20.34 -8.00
C ALA A 219 13.25 20.85 -6.63
N THR A 220 12.44 21.62 -5.91
CA THR A 220 12.81 22.19 -4.61
C THR A 220 11.85 21.79 -3.49
N LEU A 221 10.85 20.98 -3.78
CA LEU A 221 9.75 20.70 -2.85
C LEU A 221 10.23 20.09 -1.54
N ALA A 222 11.08 19.06 -1.59
CA ALA A 222 11.62 18.40 -0.40
C ALA A 222 12.40 19.40 0.48
N GLU A 223 13.27 20.23 -0.14
CA GLU A 223 14.06 21.19 0.59
C GLU A 223 13.23 22.35 1.16
N ARG A 224 12.16 22.75 0.49
CA ARG A 224 11.21 23.75 1.02
C ARG A 224 10.51 23.22 2.26
N MET A 225 9.98 21.98 2.20
CA MET A 225 9.35 21.32 3.35
C MET A 225 10.32 21.20 4.52
N LYS A 226 11.55 20.70 4.29
CA LYS A 226 12.57 20.54 5.35
C LYS A 226 12.90 21.87 6.01
N ARG A 227 13.12 22.93 5.23
CA ARG A 227 13.42 24.28 5.77
C ARG A 227 12.27 24.84 6.59
N GLU A 228 11.04 24.70 6.09
CA GLU A 228 9.85 25.19 6.78
C GLU A 228 9.62 24.44 8.11
N VAL A 229 9.74 23.11 8.08
CA VAL A 229 9.61 22.24 9.27
C VAL A 229 10.68 22.58 10.31
N ALA A 230 11.94 22.81 9.89
CA ALA A 230 13.02 23.18 10.80
C ALA A 230 12.90 24.61 11.35
N ALA A 231 12.46 25.57 10.53
CA ALA A 231 12.33 26.96 10.95
C ALA A 231 11.22 27.19 12.00
N ASN A 232 10.22 26.32 12.03
CA ASN A 232 9.06 26.43 12.93
C ASN A 232 8.99 25.29 13.97
N ASP A 233 10.04 24.47 14.11
CA ASP A 233 10.09 23.30 14.98
C ASP A 233 8.83 22.41 14.85
N CYS A 234 8.37 22.19 13.62
CA CYS A 234 7.13 21.46 13.38
C CYS A 234 7.27 19.98 13.70
N LEU A 235 6.29 19.44 14.38
CA LEU A 235 6.03 18.00 14.43
C LEU A 235 5.31 17.59 13.14
N ILE A 236 5.81 16.61 12.44
CA ILE A 236 5.16 16.00 11.27
C ILE A 236 4.46 14.72 11.70
N ILE A 237 3.18 14.64 11.37
CA ILE A 237 2.37 13.43 11.48
C ILE A 237 2.09 12.97 10.06
N GLY A 238 2.63 11.80 9.69
CA GLY A 238 2.42 11.18 8.37
C GLY A 238 1.03 10.56 8.24
N ARG A 239 0.74 10.04 7.05
CA ARG A 239 -0.44 9.18 6.90
C ARG A 239 -0.30 7.93 7.76
N SER A 240 -1.42 7.38 8.18
CA SER A 240 -1.43 6.10 8.87
C SER A 240 -1.42 4.94 7.86
N GLU A 241 -0.76 3.87 8.24
CA GLU A 241 -0.72 2.60 7.53
C GLU A 241 -1.50 1.59 8.37
N VAL A 242 -2.51 0.96 7.80
CA VAL A 242 -3.38 0.03 8.51
C VAL A 242 -3.35 -1.34 7.86
N GLY A 243 -2.92 -2.35 8.62
CA GLY A 243 -3.10 -3.75 8.29
C GLY A 243 -4.39 -4.29 8.88
N ALA A 244 -5.16 -5.03 8.08
CA ALA A 244 -6.32 -5.77 8.51
C ALA A 244 -6.24 -7.21 8.00
N TRP A 245 -6.53 -8.20 8.86
CA TRP A 245 -6.50 -9.62 8.48
C TRP A 245 -7.55 -10.45 9.20
N ALA A 246 -8.01 -11.49 8.50
CA ALA A 246 -8.92 -12.48 9.04
C ALA A 246 -8.55 -13.89 8.56
N ARG A 247 -8.89 -14.91 9.35
CA ARG A 247 -8.82 -16.33 8.96
C ARG A 247 -10.20 -16.81 8.55
N ILE A 248 -10.28 -17.65 7.50
CA ILE A 248 -11.53 -18.13 6.92
C ILE A 248 -11.54 -19.64 6.73
#